data_2e06f55a03310705a409dc9a03ccd7b6
#
_entry.id   2e06f55a03310705a409dc9a03ccd7b6
#
_cell.length_a   1.000
_cell.length_b   1.000
_cell.length_c   1.000
_cell.angle_alpha   90.00
_cell.angle_beta   90.00
_cell.angle_gamma   90.00
#
_symmetry.space_group_name_H-M   'P 1'
#
loop_
_entity.id
_entity.type
_entity.pdbx_description
1 polymer ?
#
loop_
_entity_poly.entity_id
_entity_poly.type
_entity_poly.pdbx_seq_one_letter_code
_entity_poly.pdbx_strand_id
1 'polypeptide(L)'
;MREKERYKTRERLKKFKTIPFLNIATSGSPEYARIGKSTIFDLVLNAQTEENDFIECEMPTTDVQYYKPELSQELQSNKGDPAFDYLYEMFLDLPTGEEVKKNLLIVFAGNIGTEDAEKFNAWNTKATLILDHFDSVAEKIYFKFSIYEIERGTCTVSDGKPVYEKKE
;
A
#
# COMPACT_ATOMS: atom_id res chain seq x y z
N MET A 1 -5.47 -21.37 -31.49
CA MET A 1 -6.13 -20.04 -31.51
C MET A 1 -6.11 -19.31 -30.17
N ARG A 2 -6.36 -19.98 -29.06
CA ARG A 2 -6.38 -19.33 -27.73
C ARG A 2 -5.04 -18.81 -27.23
N GLU A 3 -3.92 -19.41 -27.61
CA GLU A 3 -2.59 -18.94 -27.21
C GLU A 3 -2.16 -17.67 -27.94
N LYS A 4 -2.54 -17.50 -29.20
CA LYS A 4 -2.20 -16.30 -29.98
C LYS A 4 -3.00 -15.07 -29.56
N GLU A 5 -4.16 -15.25 -28.96
CA GLU A 5 -4.99 -14.13 -28.45
C GLU A 5 -4.51 -13.60 -27.09
N ARG A 6 -3.90 -14.46 -26.25
CA ARG A 6 -3.34 -14.05 -24.95
C ARG A 6 -2.19 -13.03 -25.08
N TYR A 7 -1.52 -13.00 -26.22
CA TYR A 7 -0.38 -12.08 -26.43
C TYR A 7 -0.75 -10.78 -27.16
N LYS A 8 -2.00 -10.66 -27.61
CA LYS A 8 -2.41 -9.49 -28.43
C LYS A 8 -2.73 -8.23 -27.66
N THR A 9 -2.99 -8.33 -26.34
CA THR A 9 -3.37 -7.18 -25.51
C THR A 9 -2.50 -7.11 -24.27
N ARG A 10 -1.23 -6.68 -24.44
CA ARG A 10 -0.39 -6.31 -23.32
C ARG A 10 -0.69 -4.86 -22.96
N GLU A 11 -1.33 -4.66 -21.82
CA GLU A 11 -1.59 -3.33 -21.30
C GLU A 11 -0.66 -3.06 -20.13
N ARG A 12 0.02 -1.91 -20.16
CA ARG A 12 0.86 -1.47 -19.04
C ARG A 12 -0.02 -1.01 -17.91
N LEU A 13 0.25 -1.51 -16.71
CA LEU A 13 -0.37 -0.95 -15.51
C LEU A 13 0.10 0.48 -15.30
N LYS A 14 -0.84 1.42 -15.33
CA LYS A 14 -0.54 2.82 -15.12
C LYS A 14 -0.36 3.11 -13.64
N LYS A 15 0.51 4.05 -13.31
CA LYS A 15 0.80 4.43 -11.92
C LYS A 15 -0.44 4.86 -11.12
N PHE A 16 -1.45 5.43 -11.77
CA PHE A 16 -2.68 5.87 -11.11
C PHE A 16 -3.66 4.71 -10.80
N LYS A 17 -3.34 3.49 -11.20
CA LYS A 17 -4.15 2.29 -10.93
C LYS A 17 -3.83 1.63 -9.59
N THR A 18 -2.84 2.10 -8.86
CA THR A 18 -2.58 1.67 -7.49
C THR A 18 -2.82 2.84 -6.56
N ILE A 19 -3.78 2.69 -5.65
CA ILE A 19 -4.31 3.80 -4.87
C ILE A 19 -4.20 3.48 -3.38
N PRO A 20 -3.36 4.21 -2.62
CA PRO A 20 -3.29 4.06 -1.18
C PRO A 20 -4.32 4.96 -0.48
N PHE A 21 -4.98 4.40 0.52
CA PHE A 21 -5.90 5.13 1.40
C PHE A 21 -5.45 4.95 2.84
N LEU A 22 -5.24 6.04 3.54
CA LEU A 22 -4.90 6.05 4.96
C LEU A 22 -6.16 6.26 5.80
N ASN A 23 -6.38 5.39 6.78
CA ASN A 23 -7.46 5.60 7.75
C ASN A 23 -7.07 6.72 8.72
N ILE A 24 -7.74 7.85 8.63
CA ILE A 24 -7.51 9.03 9.47
C ILE A 24 -8.52 9.16 10.60
N ALA A 25 -9.43 8.21 10.77
CA ALA A 25 -10.39 8.25 11.85
C ALA A 25 -9.69 8.12 13.21
N THR A 26 -10.12 8.91 14.17
CA THR A 26 -9.62 8.83 15.55
C THR A 26 -10.34 7.79 16.37
N SER A 27 -11.59 7.49 16.02
CA SER A 27 -12.42 6.46 16.66
C SER A 27 -13.61 6.12 15.78
N GLY A 28 -14.21 4.94 16.00
CA GLY A 28 -15.40 4.49 15.28
C GLY A 28 -15.13 3.95 13.88
N SER A 29 -16.01 4.29 12.95
CA SER A 29 -15.92 3.81 11.57
C SER A 29 -14.69 4.37 10.85
N PRO A 30 -14.03 3.57 9.99
CA PRO A 30 -12.88 4.04 9.24
C PRO A 30 -13.23 5.24 8.33
N GLU A 31 -12.35 6.21 8.31
CA GLU A 31 -12.40 7.33 7.38
C GLU A 31 -11.11 7.32 6.56
N TYR A 32 -11.22 6.96 5.28
CA TYR A 32 -10.07 6.81 4.42
C TYR A 32 -9.79 8.08 3.65
N ALA A 33 -8.57 8.61 3.79
CA ALA A 33 -8.05 9.70 2.99
C ALA A 33 -7.10 9.15 1.94
N ARG A 34 -7.32 9.50 0.68
CA ARG A 34 -6.43 9.12 -0.41
C ARG A 34 -5.10 9.84 -0.29
N ILE A 35 -4.00 9.09 -0.35
CA ILE A 35 -2.67 9.67 -0.47
C ILE A 35 -2.42 9.93 -1.95
N GLY A 36 -2.82 11.10 -2.41
CA GLY A 36 -2.62 11.55 -3.78
C GLY A 36 -1.38 12.44 -3.93
N LYS A 37 -1.16 12.96 -5.12
CA LYS A 37 -0.07 13.92 -5.41
C LYS A 37 1.30 13.48 -4.89
N SER A 38 1.56 12.18 -4.93
CA SER A 38 2.84 11.56 -4.63
C SER A 38 3.53 11.18 -5.94
N THR A 39 4.82 11.43 -6.03
CA THR A 39 5.64 10.99 -7.16
C THR A 39 6.35 9.68 -6.90
N ILE A 40 6.28 9.18 -5.67
CA ILE A 40 6.90 7.93 -5.25
C ILE A 40 5.82 6.98 -4.72
N PHE A 41 5.75 5.81 -5.33
CA PHE A 41 5.01 4.67 -4.80
C PHE A 41 5.88 3.44 -5.01
N ASP A 42 6.64 3.09 -3.99
CA ASP A 42 7.55 1.95 -4.04
C ASP A 42 7.17 0.96 -2.94
N LEU A 43 6.49 -0.10 -3.35
CA LEU A 43 6.08 -1.19 -2.46
C LEU A 43 7.09 -2.32 -2.56
N VAL A 44 7.95 -2.43 -1.57
CA VAL A 44 9.00 -3.44 -1.49
C VAL A 44 8.56 -4.54 -0.55
N LEU A 45 8.65 -5.79 -0.99
CA LEU A 45 8.15 -6.92 -0.20
C LEU A 45 9.15 -7.43 0.84
N ASN A 46 10.44 -7.22 0.64
CA ASN A 46 11.51 -7.61 1.57
C ASN A 46 11.40 -9.06 2.05
N ALA A 47 11.36 -9.99 1.10
CA ALA A 47 11.27 -11.41 1.42
C ALA A 47 12.42 -11.85 2.33
N GLN A 48 12.07 -12.46 3.44
CA GLN A 48 13.04 -13.06 4.36
C GLN A 48 13.24 -14.51 3.98
N THR A 49 14.47 -14.86 3.59
CA THR A 49 14.80 -16.17 3.01
C THR A 49 15.76 -16.92 3.90
N GLU A 50 15.68 -18.24 3.81
CA GLU A 50 16.61 -19.17 4.43
C GLU A 50 17.15 -20.10 3.35
N GLU A 51 18.44 -20.32 3.36
CA GLU A 51 19.09 -21.25 2.45
C GLU A 51 19.38 -22.57 3.16
N ASN A 52 18.94 -23.67 2.56
CA ASN A 52 19.11 -25.02 3.09
C ASN A 52 19.87 -25.89 2.10
N ASP A 53 20.91 -26.58 2.57
CA ASP A 53 21.70 -27.51 1.78
C ASP A 53 21.38 -28.95 2.24
N PHE A 54 20.31 -29.51 1.65
CA PHE A 54 19.86 -30.83 1.97
C PHE A 54 20.69 -31.89 1.22
N ILE A 55 20.96 -33.04 1.89
CA ILE A 55 21.76 -34.14 1.34
C ILE A 55 21.15 -34.70 0.05
N GLU A 56 19.82 -34.74 -0.06
CA GLU A 56 19.10 -35.22 -1.24
C GLU A 56 19.07 -34.25 -2.42
N CYS A 57 19.55 -33.04 -2.23
CA CYS A 57 19.58 -32.01 -3.28
C CYS A 57 21.00 -31.76 -3.76
N GLU A 58 21.21 -31.70 -5.07
CA GLU A 58 22.51 -31.37 -5.65
C GLU A 58 22.95 -29.93 -5.35
N MET A 59 22.00 -29.04 -5.19
CA MET A 59 22.23 -27.64 -4.95
C MET A 59 21.43 -27.16 -3.75
N PRO A 60 21.92 -26.15 -3.01
CA PRO A 60 21.15 -25.53 -1.94
C PRO A 60 19.81 -24.97 -2.43
N THR A 61 18.78 -25.11 -1.59
CA THR A 61 17.45 -24.53 -1.86
C THR A 61 17.25 -23.26 -1.05
N THR A 62 16.54 -22.29 -1.63
CA THR A 62 16.17 -21.05 -0.96
C THR A 62 14.70 -21.09 -0.61
N ASP A 63 14.38 -20.98 0.67
CA ASP A 63 13.01 -20.95 1.17
C ASP A 63 12.63 -19.55 1.64
N VAL A 64 11.45 -19.08 1.23
CA VAL A 64 10.91 -17.81 1.69
C VAL A 64 10.16 -18.04 3.00
N GLN A 65 10.64 -17.46 4.09
CA GLN A 65 10.06 -17.63 5.42
C GLN A 65 8.87 -16.70 5.63
N TYR A 66 9.04 -15.42 5.34
CA TYR A 66 8.00 -14.41 5.47
C TYR A 66 8.39 -13.14 4.73
N TYR A 67 7.46 -12.22 4.63
CA TYR A 67 7.68 -10.92 4.00
C TYR A 67 7.62 -9.79 5.03
N LYS A 68 8.42 -8.75 4.81
CA LYS A 68 8.35 -7.48 5.56
C LYS A 68 8.06 -6.33 4.59
N PRO A 69 6.82 -6.19 4.12
CA PRO A 69 6.51 -5.16 3.14
C PRO A 69 6.70 -3.75 3.68
N GLU A 70 7.26 -2.90 2.85
CA GLU A 70 7.41 -1.48 3.14
C GLU A 70 6.91 -0.66 1.95
N LEU A 71 6.20 0.42 2.24
CA LEU A 71 5.73 1.36 1.23
C LEU A 71 6.32 2.73 1.53
N SER A 72 7.21 3.20 0.64
CA SER A 72 7.80 4.54 0.74
C SER A 72 7.02 5.50 -0.14
N GLN A 73 6.68 6.64 0.42
CA GLN A 73 5.94 7.69 -0.28
C GLN A 73 6.41 9.08 0.12
N GLU A 74 6.03 10.05 -0.69
CA GLU A 74 6.08 11.47 -0.37
C GLU A 74 4.71 12.07 -0.66
N LEU A 75 4.43 13.20 -0.06
CA LEU A 75 3.17 13.90 -0.28
C LEU A 75 3.44 15.40 -0.39
N GLN A 76 2.86 16.00 -1.42
CA GLN A 76 2.93 17.45 -1.60
C GLN A 76 2.21 18.18 -0.48
N SER A 77 2.84 19.25 0.02
CA SER A 77 2.30 20.05 1.12
C SER A 77 1.16 20.94 0.63
N ASN A 78 -0.08 20.43 0.71
CA ASN A 78 -1.27 21.15 0.36
C ASN A 78 -2.20 21.26 1.57
N LYS A 79 -2.37 22.47 2.10
CA LYS A 79 -3.35 22.74 3.13
C LYS A 79 -4.76 22.45 2.59
N GLY A 80 -5.55 21.70 3.36
CA GLY A 80 -6.89 21.27 2.95
C GLY A 80 -6.90 19.86 2.34
N ASP A 81 -5.75 19.27 2.03
CA ASP A 81 -5.66 17.85 1.70
C ASP A 81 -5.76 17.04 3.00
N PRO A 82 -6.80 16.22 3.19
CA PRO A 82 -7.00 15.50 4.44
C PRO A 82 -5.81 14.63 4.84
N ALA A 83 -5.17 13.95 3.88
CA ALA A 83 -4.01 13.12 4.16
C ALA A 83 -2.82 13.96 4.61
N PHE A 84 -2.54 15.06 3.92
CA PHE A 84 -1.46 15.96 4.31
C PHE A 84 -1.70 16.60 5.68
N ASP A 85 -2.89 17.11 5.93
CA ASP A 85 -3.24 17.74 7.21
C ASP A 85 -3.05 16.77 8.36
N TYR A 86 -3.46 15.51 8.18
CA TYR A 86 -3.29 14.46 9.17
C TYR A 86 -1.81 14.14 9.44
N LEU A 87 -1.01 13.99 8.39
CA LEU A 87 0.42 13.70 8.51
C LEU A 87 1.19 14.87 9.12
N TYR A 88 0.79 16.09 8.81
CA TYR A 88 1.40 17.29 9.37
C TYR A 88 1.15 17.43 10.87
N GLU A 89 -0.06 17.14 11.34
CA GLU A 89 -0.36 17.09 12.77
C GLU A 89 0.49 16.03 13.47
N MET A 90 0.65 14.86 12.88
CA MET A 90 1.53 13.84 13.42
C MET A 90 2.99 14.29 13.47
N PHE A 91 3.43 15.00 12.43
CA PHE A 91 4.79 15.57 12.39
C PHE A 91 5.03 16.54 13.55
N LEU A 92 4.04 17.36 13.88
CA LEU A 92 4.15 18.31 15.00
C LEU A 92 4.16 17.61 16.37
N ASP A 93 3.44 16.52 16.51
CA ASP A 93 3.29 15.80 17.77
C ASP A 93 4.41 14.78 18.05
N LEU A 94 5.15 14.35 17.02
CA LEU A 94 6.20 13.33 17.10
C LEU A 94 5.73 12.05 17.82
N PRO A 95 4.66 11.39 17.34
CA PRO A 95 4.08 10.25 18.02
C PRO A 95 4.99 9.02 17.99
N THR A 96 4.81 8.15 19.00
CA THR A 96 5.55 6.89 19.13
C THR A 96 4.62 5.76 19.54
N GLY A 97 5.10 4.51 19.46
CA GLY A 97 4.38 3.34 19.94
C GLY A 97 3.09 3.06 19.18
N GLU A 98 2.00 2.89 19.89
CA GLU A 98 0.70 2.57 19.29
C GLU A 98 0.10 3.73 18.45
N GLU A 99 0.51 4.95 18.72
CA GLU A 99 0.01 6.13 18.01
C GLU A 99 0.40 6.15 16.53
N VAL A 100 1.48 5.46 16.15
CA VAL A 100 1.95 5.37 14.77
C VAL A 100 1.47 4.13 14.03
N LYS A 101 0.71 3.27 14.70
CA LYS A 101 0.09 2.09 14.07
C LYS A 101 -1.21 2.48 13.40
N LYS A 102 -1.26 2.33 12.09
CA LYS A 102 -2.34 2.82 11.24
C LYS A 102 -2.87 1.73 10.32
N ASN A 103 -4.12 1.88 9.90
CA ASN A 103 -4.69 1.07 8.84
C ASN A 103 -4.41 1.74 7.49
N LEU A 104 -3.84 0.97 6.58
CA LEU A 104 -3.57 1.39 5.23
C LEU A 104 -4.27 0.45 4.26
N LEU A 105 -5.15 0.99 3.43
CA LEU A 105 -5.84 0.25 2.40
C LEU A 105 -5.16 0.54 1.05
N ILE A 106 -4.66 -0.50 0.40
CA ILE A 106 -4.03 -0.38 -0.92
C ILE A 106 -4.95 -1.02 -1.94
N VAL A 107 -5.43 -0.24 -2.89
CA VAL A 107 -6.35 -0.69 -3.94
C VAL A 107 -5.58 -0.84 -5.25
N PHE A 108 -5.66 -2.03 -5.83
CA PHE A 108 -5.03 -2.37 -7.12
C PHE A 108 -6.08 -2.30 -8.22
N ALA A 109 -6.28 -1.13 -8.79
CA ALA A 109 -7.37 -0.84 -9.73
C ALA A 109 -7.07 -1.27 -11.19
N GLY A 110 -6.08 -2.12 -11.40
CA GLY A 110 -5.69 -2.59 -12.73
C GLY A 110 -6.56 -3.71 -13.31
N ASN A 111 -7.53 -4.21 -12.56
CA ASN A 111 -8.43 -5.31 -12.95
C ASN A 111 -7.75 -6.61 -13.33
N ILE A 112 -6.56 -6.86 -12.81
CA ILE A 112 -5.86 -8.13 -13.02
C ILE A 112 -6.39 -9.15 -12.03
N GLY A 113 -6.89 -10.27 -12.54
CA GLY A 113 -7.40 -11.36 -11.71
C GLY A 113 -8.76 -11.12 -11.07
N THR A 114 -9.48 -10.08 -11.52
CA THR A 114 -10.88 -9.84 -11.16
C THR A 114 -11.77 -9.90 -12.40
N GLU A 115 -12.89 -10.59 -12.29
CA GLU A 115 -13.87 -10.69 -13.39
C GLU A 115 -14.82 -9.49 -13.41
N ASP A 116 -15.03 -8.86 -12.25
CA ASP A 116 -15.91 -7.71 -12.09
C ASP A 116 -15.14 -6.41 -12.28
N ALA A 117 -15.53 -5.60 -13.26
CA ALA A 117 -14.87 -4.32 -13.57
C ALA A 117 -15.03 -3.27 -12.47
N GLU A 118 -15.99 -3.43 -11.57
CA GLU A 118 -16.24 -2.48 -10.48
C GLU A 118 -15.51 -2.86 -9.18
N LYS A 119 -15.09 -4.12 -9.04
CA LYS A 119 -14.38 -4.62 -7.88
C LYS A 119 -12.90 -4.77 -8.20
N PHE A 120 -12.07 -4.18 -7.36
CA PHE A 120 -10.62 -4.22 -7.48
C PHE A 120 -10.01 -5.08 -6.39
N ASN A 121 -8.90 -5.75 -6.68
CA ASN A 121 -8.11 -6.38 -5.64
C ASN A 121 -7.60 -5.32 -4.67
N ALA A 122 -7.59 -5.64 -3.40
CA ALA A 122 -7.13 -4.72 -2.36
C ALA A 122 -6.44 -5.46 -1.22
N TRP A 123 -5.52 -4.76 -0.58
CA TRP A 123 -4.93 -5.17 0.68
C TRP A 123 -5.38 -4.23 1.79
N ASN A 124 -6.09 -4.78 2.76
CA ASN A 124 -6.34 -4.06 4.01
C ASN A 124 -5.20 -4.39 4.97
N THR A 125 -4.37 -3.42 5.27
CA THR A 125 -3.13 -3.65 6.00
C THR A 125 -3.12 -2.90 7.32
N LYS A 126 -2.36 -3.46 8.28
CA LYS A 126 -1.93 -2.75 9.47
C LYS A 126 -0.46 -2.41 9.32
N ALA A 127 -0.14 -1.16 9.48
CA ALA A 127 1.20 -0.66 9.23
C ALA A 127 1.65 0.32 10.30
N THR A 128 2.96 0.37 10.51
CA THR A 128 3.60 1.40 11.31
C THR A 128 3.96 2.55 10.39
N LEU A 129 3.42 3.73 10.66
CA LEU A 129 3.75 4.95 9.92
C LEU A 129 5.04 5.55 10.48
N ILE A 130 6.04 5.65 9.64
CA ILE A 130 7.35 6.22 10.00
C ILE A 130 7.51 7.53 9.25
N LEU A 131 7.45 8.64 9.97
CA LEU A 131 7.73 9.96 9.41
C LEU A 131 9.24 10.12 9.27
N ASP A 132 9.68 10.49 8.07
CA ASP A 132 11.11 10.63 7.79
C ASP A 132 11.54 12.10 7.94
N HIS A 133 11.06 12.96 7.06
CA HIS A 133 11.39 14.38 7.14
C HIS A 133 10.35 15.23 6.41
N PHE A 134 10.35 16.51 6.71
CA PHE A 134 9.59 17.53 6.02
C PHE A 134 10.56 18.49 5.33
N ASP A 135 10.49 18.53 4.00
CA ASP A 135 11.30 19.44 3.18
C ASP A 135 10.45 20.66 2.79
N SER A 136 10.66 21.77 3.49
CA SER A 136 9.91 22.99 3.25
C SER A 136 10.25 23.66 1.92
N VAL A 137 11.46 23.47 1.41
CA VAL A 137 11.90 24.04 0.14
C VAL A 137 11.29 23.26 -1.04
N ALA A 138 11.28 21.93 -0.97
CA ALA A 138 10.62 21.08 -1.95
C ALA A 138 9.11 21.03 -1.77
N GLU A 139 8.59 21.54 -0.66
CA GLU A 139 7.17 21.53 -0.32
C GLU A 139 6.58 20.11 -0.24
N LYS A 140 7.31 19.20 0.43
CA LYS A 140 6.94 17.79 0.55
C LYS A 140 7.21 17.23 1.93
N ILE A 141 6.36 16.29 2.35
CA ILE A 141 6.59 15.46 3.53
C ILE A 141 6.91 14.04 3.08
N TYR A 142 7.96 13.46 3.65
CA TYR A 142 8.44 12.11 3.33
C TYR A 142 8.13 11.17 4.47
N PHE A 143 7.59 10.00 4.13
CA PHE A 143 7.20 8.99 5.11
C PHE A 143 7.22 7.61 4.49
N LYS A 144 7.17 6.58 5.34
CA LYS A 144 7.02 5.20 4.89
C LYS A 144 6.11 4.43 5.83
N PHE A 145 5.52 3.37 5.31
CA PHE A 145 4.75 2.42 6.07
C PHE A 145 5.51 1.10 6.16
N SER A 146 5.69 0.60 7.37
CA SER A 146 6.18 -0.76 7.61
C SER A 146 4.97 -1.64 7.89
N ILE A 147 4.63 -2.50 6.95
CA ILE A 147 3.40 -3.29 6.99
C ILE A 147 3.66 -4.58 7.77
N TYR A 148 2.85 -4.85 8.80
CA TYR A 148 3.01 -6.04 9.62
C TYR A 148 1.82 -7.01 9.56
N GLU A 149 0.71 -6.62 8.96
CA GLU A 149 -0.44 -7.49 8.75
C GLU A 149 -1.14 -7.14 7.44
N ILE A 150 -1.41 -8.14 6.62
CA ILE A 150 -2.09 -7.97 5.33
C ILE A 150 -3.31 -8.90 5.28
N GLU A 151 -4.46 -8.31 4.96
CA GLU A 151 -5.68 -9.04 4.64
C GLU A 151 -6.03 -8.78 3.18
N ARG A 152 -6.13 -9.84 2.41
CA ARG A 152 -6.51 -9.73 1.00
C ARG A 152 -8.02 -9.68 0.86
N GLY A 153 -8.49 -8.78 0.02
CA GLY A 153 -9.91 -8.65 -0.27
C GLY A 153 -10.15 -7.93 -1.59
N THR A 154 -11.34 -7.38 -1.71
CA THR A 154 -11.76 -6.58 -2.85
C THR A 154 -12.24 -5.22 -2.36
N CYS A 155 -12.17 -4.24 -3.23
CA CYS A 155 -12.59 -2.88 -2.93
C CYS A 155 -13.36 -2.28 -4.09
N THR A 156 -14.44 -1.58 -3.74
CA THR A 156 -15.20 -0.74 -4.67
C THR A 156 -14.95 0.71 -4.29
N VAL A 157 -14.61 1.54 -5.26
CA VAL A 157 -14.41 2.98 -5.02
C VAL A 157 -15.58 3.74 -5.63
N SER A 158 -16.33 4.45 -4.79
CA SER A 158 -17.46 5.28 -5.19
C SER A 158 -17.30 6.68 -4.61
N ASP A 159 -17.37 7.72 -5.46
CA ASP A 159 -17.18 9.11 -5.08
C ASP A 159 -15.88 9.37 -4.30
N GLY A 160 -14.81 8.67 -4.69
CA GLY A 160 -13.51 8.77 -4.03
C GLY A 160 -13.42 8.07 -2.68
N LYS A 161 -14.48 7.36 -2.27
CA LYS A 161 -14.51 6.61 -1.00
C LYS A 161 -14.42 5.12 -1.26
N PRO A 162 -13.46 4.42 -0.63
CA PRO A 162 -13.34 2.98 -0.78
C PRO A 162 -14.29 2.22 0.14
N VAL A 163 -14.84 1.12 -0.36
CA VAL A 163 -15.58 0.14 0.43
C VAL A 163 -14.87 -1.20 0.28
N TYR A 164 -14.31 -1.68 1.36
CA TYR A 164 -13.51 -2.90 1.38
C TYR A 164 -14.35 -4.10 1.81
N GLU A 165 -14.15 -5.23 1.13
CA GLU A 165 -14.73 -6.53 1.50
C GLU A 165 -13.61 -7.56 1.58
N LYS A 166 -13.56 -8.30 2.69
CA LYS A 166 -12.61 -9.38 2.88
C LYS A 166 -12.87 -10.52 1.89
N LYS A 167 -11.80 -11.09 1.34
CA LYS A 167 -11.90 -12.30 0.53
C LYS A 167 -12.18 -13.50 1.43
N GLU A 168 -13.25 -14.21 1.10
CA GLU A 168 -13.59 -15.48 1.76
C GLU A 168 -12.68 -16.64 1.30
#